data_06e5c3b4507e40680583869ade8c36be
#
_entry.id   06e5c3b4507e40680583869ade8c36be
#
_cell.length_a   1.000
_cell.length_b   1.000
_cell.length_c   1.000
_cell.angle_alpha   90.00
_cell.angle_beta   90.00
_cell.angle_gamma   90.00
#
_symmetry.space_group_name_H-M   'P 1'
#
loop_
_entity.id
_entity.type
_entity.pdbx_description
1 polymer ?
#
loop_
_entity_poly.entity_id
_entity_poly.type
_entity_poly.pdbx_seq_one_letter_code
_entity_poly.pdbx_strand_id
1 'polypeptide(L)'
;WQRMSRKNKKVGLKSEILSFIPIGPDAVELMQVVITNVSNRKISFIPYVAIPLYARSADNLRDHRHVTSLLTRIKEEKYGIKVKPTLLFNESGHRPNNTVYYVAACDNQGRGPQYIYPTQEIFCGESGDLEAPEAVFENKLPQKTFIQGKEPMGAMRFGKITLPPGAQTTYIIVMGISQKDSNLSSLINKFGKSTKVNVYFEKTISFWQKQAKLLDISSGNDHFDNWLRWVNIQPVLFTGFRLWKRRPGLARSLAGLLGAYFK
;
A
#
# COMPACT_ATOMS: atom_id res chain seq x y z
N TRP A 1 -8.81 -4.44 7.94
CA TRP A 1 -8.35 -3.05 8.02
C TRP A 1 -7.60 -2.78 9.33
N GLN A 2 -6.71 -1.81 9.29
CA GLN A 2 -5.96 -1.37 10.44
C GLN A 2 -6.08 0.17 10.56
N ARG A 3 -6.22 0.66 11.79
CA ARG A 3 -6.16 2.09 12.09
C ARG A 3 -5.07 2.35 13.11
N MET A 4 -4.15 3.25 12.78
CA MET A 4 -3.04 3.66 13.66
C MET A 4 -3.17 5.14 13.95
N SER A 5 -2.84 5.55 15.18
CA SER A 5 -2.80 6.96 15.57
C SER A 5 -1.54 7.24 16.38
N ARG A 6 -0.83 8.30 16.02
CA ARG A 6 0.36 8.76 16.72
C ARG A 6 0.29 10.28 16.95
N LYS A 7 0.56 10.71 18.16
CA LYS A 7 0.66 12.13 18.53
C LYS A 7 2.09 12.47 18.96
N ASN A 8 2.71 13.43 18.29
CA ASN A 8 3.99 13.99 18.72
C ASN A 8 3.73 15.32 19.45
N LYS A 9 3.84 15.30 20.78
CA LYS A 9 3.58 16.47 21.63
C LYS A 9 4.59 17.60 21.44
N LYS A 10 5.86 17.27 21.14
CA LYS A 10 6.94 18.28 20.93
C LYS A 10 6.70 19.08 19.66
N VAL A 11 6.31 18.41 18.58
CA VAL A 11 6.02 19.05 17.29
C VAL A 11 4.62 19.63 17.25
N GLY A 12 3.67 19.06 17.99
CA GLY A 12 2.27 19.47 17.98
C GLY A 12 1.47 18.89 16.80
N LEU A 13 1.90 17.76 16.25
CA LEU A 13 1.20 17.06 15.16
C LEU A 13 0.63 15.72 15.65
N LYS A 14 -0.54 15.38 15.14
CA LYS A 14 -1.16 14.06 15.22
C LYS A 14 -1.27 13.47 13.82
N SER A 15 -0.88 12.21 13.65
CA SER A 15 -1.11 11.44 12.43
C SER A 15 -2.09 10.30 12.70
N GLU A 16 -3.01 10.06 11.77
CA GLU A 16 -3.94 8.93 11.76
C GLU A 16 -3.84 8.26 10.40
N ILE A 17 -3.62 6.95 10.42
CA ILE A 17 -3.49 6.13 9.20
C ILE A 17 -4.59 5.08 9.24
N LEU A 18 -5.41 5.06 8.19
CA LEU A 18 -6.33 3.97 7.89
C LEU A 18 -5.76 3.17 6.73
N SER A 19 -5.47 1.89 6.96
CA SER A 19 -5.00 0.95 5.92
C SER A 19 -6.00 -0.19 5.76
N PHE A 20 -6.33 -0.52 4.51
CA PHE A 20 -7.23 -1.63 4.18
C PHE A 20 -7.10 -2.05 2.71
N ILE A 21 -7.53 -3.27 2.43
CA ILE A 21 -7.68 -3.80 1.07
C ILE A 21 -9.16 -3.64 0.68
N PRO A 22 -9.47 -2.79 -0.32
CA PRO A 22 -10.84 -2.57 -0.75
C PRO A 22 -11.42 -3.81 -1.43
N ILE A 23 -12.70 -4.05 -1.25
CA ILE A 23 -13.42 -5.06 -2.01
C ILE A 23 -13.50 -4.62 -3.48
N GLY A 24 -13.10 -5.52 -4.38
CA GLY A 24 -13.10 -5.27 -5.82
C GLY A 24 -12.05 -6.08 -6.56
N PRO A 25 -11.94 -5.87 -7.89
CA PRO A 25 -11.02 -6.63 -8.74
C PRO A 25 -9.57 -6.16 -8.66
N ASP A 26 -9.30 -5.00 -8.07
CA ASP A 26 -7.96 -4.43 -7.99
C ASP A 26 -7.20 -5.05 -6.81
N ALA A 27 -6.01 -5.57 -7.08
CA ALA A 27 -5.10 -6.04 -6.04
C ALA A 27 -4.31 -4.87 -5.46
N VAL A 28 -5.01 -4.04 -4.67
CA VAL A 28 -4.47 -2.82 -4.05
C VAL A 28 -4.65 -2.83 -2.54
N GLU A 29 -3.74 -2.17 -1.85
CA GLU A 29 -3.93 -1.69 -0.49
C GLU A 29 -4.02 -0.17 -0.53
N LEU A 30 -4.98 0.38 0.19
CA LEU A 30 -5.20 1.81 0.34
C LEU A 30 -4.76 2.25 1.74
N MET A 31 -3.96 3.32 1.80
CA MET A 31 -3.62 3.98 3.05
C MET A 31 -4.08 5.44 2.97
N GLN A 32 -4.96 5.83 3.88
CA GLN A 32 -5.34 7.22 4.07
C GLN A 32 -4.62 7.76 5.29
N VAL A 33 -3.78 8.77 5.08
CA VAL A 33 -2.98 9.41 6.13
C VAL A 33 -3.53 10.80 6.39
N VAL A 34 -4.04 11.05 7.59
CA VAL A 34 -4.52 12.36 8.04
C VAL A 34 -3.52 12.93 9.03
N ILE A 35 -3.02 14.13 8.77
CA ILE A 35 -2.11 14.86 9.66
C ILE A 35 -2.83 16.10 10.18
N THR A 36 -2.97 16.20 11.50
CA THR A 36 -3.68 17.29 12.17
C THR A 36 -2.70 18.09 13.03
N ASN A 37 -2.75 19.41 12.93
CA ASN A 37 -2.09 20.29 13.87
C ASN A 37 -2.91 20.36 15.18
N VAL A 38 -2.38 19.76 16.23
CA VAL A 38 -3.01 19.70 17.57
C VAL A 38 -2.38 20.70 18.55
N SER A 39 -1.61 21.66 18.04
CA SER A 39 -1.02 22.74 18.81
C SER A 39 -1.84 24.03 18.65
N ASN A 40 -1.46 25.06 19.41
CA ASN A 40 -2.04 26.41 19.34
C ASN A 40 -1.30 27.37 18.40
N ARG A 41 -0.32 26.89 17.62
CA ARG A 41 0.49 27.68 16.66
C ARG A 41 0.41 27.11 15.25
N LYS A 42 0.69 27.95 14.25
CA LYS A 42 0.88 27.49 12.86
C LYS A 42 2.11 26.60 12.77
N ILE A 43 1.99 25.47 12.07
CA ILE A 43 3.10 24.54 11.83
C ILE A 43 3.30 24.39 10.33
N SER A 44 4.53 24.62 9.87
CA SER A 44 4.93 24.41 8.48
C SER A 44 5.84 23.20 8.38
N PHE A 45 5.58 22.32 7.41
CA PHE A 45 6.43 21.15 7.16
C PHE A 45 6.32 20.68 5.71
N ILE A 46 7.23 19.81 5.32
CA ILE A 46 7.24 19.13 4.03
C ILE A 46 6.86 17.67 4.26
N PRO A 47 5.73 17.19 3.71
CA PRO A 47 5.33 15.79 3.85
C PRO A 47 6.14 14.87 2.93
N TYR A 48 6.51 13.71 3.46
CA TYR A 48 7.13 12.63 2.71
C TYR A 48 6.34 11.34 2.92
N VAL A 49 6.32 10.51 1.89
CA VAL A 49 5.91 9.11 1.93
C VAL A 49 7.14 8.28 1.57
N ALA A 50 7.39 7.18 2.27
CA ALA A 50 8.48 6.26 1.95
C ALA A 50 8.02 4.82 2.16
N ILE A 51 7.88 4.08 1.06
CA ILE A 51 7.45 2.67 1.04
C ILE A 51 8.51 1.84 0.32
N PRO A 52 9.31 1.03 1.04
CA PRO A 52 10.22 0.07 0.41
C PRO A 52 9.44 -0.96 -0.40
N LEU A 53 9.87 -1.24 -1.63
CA LEU A 53 9.24 -2.22 -2.51
C LEU A 53 10.14 -3.44 -2.68
N TYR A 54 9.82 -4.51 -1.96
CA TYR A 54 10.50 -5.81 -2.12
C TYR A 54 9.82 -6.62 -3.23
N ALA A 55 10.01 -6.19 -4.48
CA ALA A 55 9.38 -6.77 -5.66
C ALA A 55 9.90 -8.18 -5.97
N ARG A 56 9.54 -9.15 -5.14
CA ARG A 56 9.93 -10.55 -5.27
C ARG A 56 8.79 -11.49 -4.86
N SER A 57 8.84 -12.74 -5.32
CA SER A 57 7.89 -13.76 -4.90
C SER A 57 8.19 -14.25 -3.46
N ALA A 58 7.21 -14.89 -2.82
CA ALA A 58 7.40 -15.54 -1.53
C ALA A 58 8.49 -16.63 -1.56
N ASP A 59 8.67 -17.27 -2.71
CA ASP A 59 9.69 -18.31 -2.90
C ASP A 59 11.11 -17.75 -2.86
N ASN A 60 11.27 -16.44 -3.06
CA ASN A 60 12.56 -15.73 -3.00
C ASN A 60 12.85 -15.08 -1.63
N LEU A 61 12.13 -15.42 -0.58
CA LEU A 61 12.37 -14.88 0.77
C LEU A 61 13.75 -15.24 1.33
N ARG A 62 14.35 -16.31 0.84
CA ARG A 62 15.69 -16.78 1.23
C ARG A 62 16.81 -16.03 0.53
N ASP A 63 16.53 -15.39 -0.62
CA ASP A 63 17.53 -14.67 -1.36
C ASP A 63 17.83 -13.31 -0.74
N HIS A 64 19.10 -12.93 -0.82
CA HIS A 64 19.50 -11.62 -0.36
C HIS A 64 18.81 -10.52 -1.16
N ARG A 65 18.34 -9.49 -0.46
CA ARG A 65 17.63 -8.35 -1.03
C ARG A 65 18.38 -7.70 -2.20
N HIS A 66 19.71 -7.57 -2.09
CA HIS A 66 20.56 -6.99 -3.13
C HIS A 66 20.56 -7.81 -4.42
N VAL A 67 20.64 -9.13 -4.31
CA VAL A 67 20.65 -10.04 -5.49
C VAL A 67 19.31 -9.94 -6.23
N THR A 68 18.21 -9.93 -5.51
CA THR A 68 16.87 -9.79 -6.13
C THR A 68 16.66 -8.41 -6.75
N SER A 69 17.26 -7.37 -6.20
CA SER A 69 17.17 -6.00 -6.74
C SER A 69 17.84 -5.86 -8.10
N LEU A 70 18.95 -6.57 -8.37
CA LEU A 70 19.63 -6.54 -9.67
C LEU A 70 18.70 -6.91 -10.83
N LEU A 71 17.68 -7.71 -10.57
CA LEU A 71 16.70 -8.15 -11.56
C LEU A 71 15.52 -7.23 -11.72
N THR A 72 15.42 -6.16 -10.94
CA THR A 72 14.28 -5.24 -11.02
C THR A 72 14.47 -4.18 -12.08
N ARG A 73 13.34 -3.78 -12.66
CA ARG A 73 13.23 -2.63 -13.57
C ARG A 73 12.28 -1.63 -12.94
N ILE A 74 12.81 -0.44 -12.70
CA ILE A 74 12.07 0.64 -12.03
C ILE A 74 11.63 1.65 -13.08
N LYS A 75 10.37 2.08 -13.02
CA LYS A 75 9.81 3.14 -13.86
C LYS A 75 9.14 4.17 -12.97
N GLU A 76 9.59 5.42 -13.10
CA GLU A 76 8.92 6.55 -12.48
C GLU A 76 7.72 6.98 -13.33
N GLU A 77 6.63 7.34 -12.66
CA GLU A 77 5.43 7.96 -13.26
C GLU A 77 4.98 9.14 -12.39
N LYS A 78 4.08 9.96 -12.92
CA LYS A 78 3.60 11.21 -12.28
C LYS A 78 3.24 11.06 -10.79
N TYR A 79 2.73 9.92 -10.35
CA TYR A 79 2.22 9.71 -9.00
C TYR A 79 3.07 8.78 -8.14
N GLY A 80 4.14 8.20 -8.68
CA GLY A 80 4.96 7.23 -7.95
C GLY A 80 5.80 6.36 -8.85
N ILE A 81 6.04 5.13 -8.43
CA ILE A 81 6.90 4.19 -9.16
C ILE A 81 6.21 2.86 -9.42
N LYS A 82 6.69 2.21 -10.48
CA LYS A 82 6.45 0.80 -10.80
C LYS A 82 7.75 0.03 -10.75
N VAL A 83 7.68 -1.20 -10.28
CA VAL A 83 8.82 -2.11 -10.21
C VAL A 83 8.43 -3.44 -10.85
N LYS A 84 9.17 -3.84 -11.87
CA LYS A 84 8.99 -5.11 -12.55
C LYS A 84 10.23 -5.99 -12.36
N PRO A 85 10.15 -7.07 -11.55
CA PRO A 85 11.19 -8.10 -11.53
C PRO A 85 11.22 -8.78 -12.89
N THR A 86 12.41 -9.07 -13.42
CA THR A 86 12.53 -9.74 -14.71
C THR A 86 12.34 -11.24 -14.62
N LEU A 87 12.71 -11.84 -13.49
CA LEU A 87 12.65 -13.28 -13.26
C LEU A 87 11.97 -13.62 -11.93
N LEU A 88 11.35 -14.78 -11.90
CA LEU A 88 10.98 -15.52 -10.70
C LEU A 88 11.99 -16.65 -10.50
N PHE A 89 12.48 -16.76 -9.27
CA PHE A 89 13.25 -17.92 -8.82
C PHE A 89 12.31 -18.82 -8.02
N ASN A 90 12.20 -20.06 -8.41
CA ASN A 90 11.51 -21.08 -7.64
C ASN A 90 12.25 -22.41 -7.78
N GLU A 91 11.83 -23.42 -7.04
CA GLU A 91 12.44 -24.78 -7.08
C GLU A 91 12.40 -25.42 -8.48
N SER A 92 11.52 -24.93 -9.36
CA SER A 92 11.39 -25.40 -10.75
C SER A 92 12.30 -24.64 -11.74
N GLY A 93 13.19 -23.75 -11.26
CA GLY A 93 14.10 -22.94 -12.07
C GLY A 93 13.61 -21.51 -12.30
N HIS A 94 14.29 -20.81 -13.21
CA HIS A 94 14.03 -19.42 -13.53
C HIS A 94 12.89 -19.28 -14.53
N ARG A 95 11.94 -18.40 -14.25
CA ARG A 95 10.81 -18.10 -15.15
C ARG A 95 10.62 -16.58 -15.29
N PRO A 96 10.19 -16.07 -16.46
CA PRO A 96 9.84 -14.67 -16.61
C PRO A 96 8.78 -14.26 -15.59
N ASN A 97 8.99 -13.12 -14.93
CA ASN A 97 8.00 -12.53 -14.02
C ASN A 97 7.25 -11.40 -14.71
N ASN A 98 5.94 -11.55 -14.84
CA ASN A 98 5.07 -10.54 -15.44
C ASN A 98 4.35 -9.65 -14.39
N THR A 99 4.62 -9.88 -13.10
CA THR A 99 4.01 -9.09 -12.03
C THR A 99 4.68 -7.72 -11.94
N VAL A 100 3.88 -6.68 -11.96
CA VAL A 100 4.30 -5.29 -11.70
C VAL A 100 3.86 -4.92 -10.31
N TYR A 101 4.81 -4.48 -9.48
CA TYR A 101 4.57 -3.90 -8.16
C TYR A 101 4.54 -2.38 -8.29
N TYR A 102 3.71 -1.69 -7.53
CA TYR A 102 3.64 -0.25 -7.62
C TYR A 102 3.28 0.42 -6.30
N VAL A 103 3.74 1.65 -6.17
CA VAL A 103 3.30 2.61 -5.14
C VAL A 103 3.01 3.92 -5.81
N ALA A 104 1.84 4.49 -5.53
CA ALA A 104 1.45 5.82 -5.96
C ALA A 104 0.87 6.59 -4.78
N ALA A 105 1.04 7.90 -4.77
CA ALA A 105 0.45 8.76 -3.75
C ALA A 105 -0.03 10.09 -4.32
N CYS A 106 -1.02 10.67 -3.66
CA CYS A 106 -1.51 12.01 -3.94
C CYS A 106 -2.02 12.68 -2.66
N ASP A 107 -2.19 14.00 -2.71
CA ASP A 107 -2.96 14.72 -1.68
C ASP A 107 -4.47 14.51 -1.89
N ASN A 108 -5.29 15.03 -0.97
CA ASN A 108 -6.74 14.90 -1.04
C ASN A 108 -7.41 15.61 -2.23
N GLN A 109 -6.67 16.43 -2.97
CA GLN A 109 -7.12 17.07 -4.20
C GLN A 109 -6.72 16.27 -5.46
N GLY A 110 -6.00 15.15 -5.28
CA GLY A 110 -5.51 14.32 -6.37
C GLY A 110 -4.22 14.85 -7.00
N ARG A 111 -3.53 15.81 -6.36
CA ARG A 111 -2.23 16.32 -6.84
C ARG A 111 -1.13 15.33 -6.43
N GLY A 112 -0.27 14.99 -7.39
CA GLY A 112 0.87 14.10 -7.16
C GLY A 112 1.99 14.75 -6.35
N PRO A 113 3.04 13.98 -6.03
CA PRO A 113 4.25 14.47 -5.38
C PRO A 113 4.99 15.47 -6.29
N GLN A 114 5.76 16.36 -5.68
CA GLN A 114 6.67 17.24 -6.41
C GLN A 114 7.94 16.53 -6.85
N TYR A 115 8.42 15.57 -6.04
CA TYR A 115 9.63 14.80 -6.30
C TYR A 115 9.40 13.34 -5.92
N ILE A 116 10.03 12.46 -6.69
CA ILE A 116 10.01 10.99 -6.48
C ILE A 116 11.46 10.53 -6.28
N TYR A 117 11.67 9.67 -5.30
CA TYR A 117 12.94 9.04 -4.98
C TYR A 117 12.77 7.54 -5.22
N PRO A 118 13.15 7.05 -6.42
CA PRO A 118 12.77 5.71 -6.88
C PRO A 118 13.60 4.58 -6.29
N THR A 119 14.70 4.90 -5.60
CA THR A 119 15.58 3.91 -4.96
C THR A 119 15.89 4.29 -3.52
N GLN A 120 16.26 3.27 -2.73
CA GLN A 120 16.68 3.47 -1.33
C GLN A 120 17.91 4.37 -1.25
N GLU A 121 18.89 4.18 -2.14
CA GLU A 121 20.10 5.00 -2.21
C GLU A 121 19.80 6.49 -2.42
N ILE A 122 18.89 6.82 -3.34
CA ILE A 122 18.52 8.21 -3.63
C ILE A 122 17.74 8.85 -2.45
N PHE A 123 16.99 8.07 -1.70
CA PHE A 123 16.19 8.57 -0.57
C PHE A 123 16.96 8.59 0.75
N CYS A 124 17.60 7.47 1.11
CA CYS A 124 18.29 7.31 2.39
C CYS A 124 19.76 7.76 2.35
N GLY A 125 20.36 7.85 1.16
CA GLY A 125 21.79 8.02 1.01
C GLY A 125 22.57 6.71 1.15
N GLU A 126 23.89 6.79 1.25
CA GLU A 126 24.80 5.63 1.31
C GLU A 126 24.59 4.78 2.59
N SER A 127 24.19 5.39 3.69
CA SER A 127 23.90 4.68 4.95
C SER A 127 22.71 3.71 4.83
N GLY A 128 21.78 3.98 3.92
CA GLY A 128 20.57 3.20 3.72
C GLY A 128 19.58 3.25 4.89
N ASP A 129 19.77 4.18 5.84
CA ASP A 129 18.97 4.27 7.06
C ASP A 129 17.65 5.00 6.83
N LEU A 130 16.54 4.30 7.10
CA LEU A 130 15.19 4.87 7.03
C LEU A 130 14.83 5.74 8.26
N GLU A 131 15.57 5.65 9.35
CA GLU A 131 15.38 6.52 10.53
C GLU A 131 15.95 7.91 10.29
N ALA A 132 17.00 8.02 9.46
CA ALA A 132 17.69 9.27 9.14
C ALA A 132 17.95 9.43 7.62
N PRO A 133 16.91 9.42 6.75
CA PRO A 133 17.13 9.50 5.31
C PRO A 133 17.65 10.90 4.91
N GLU A 134 18.73 10.94 4.11
CA GLU A 134 19.36 12.19 3.64
C GLU A 134 18.37 13.13 2.95
N ALA A 135 17.45 12.57 2.14
CA ALA A 135 16.43 13.34 1.45
C ALA A 135 15.55 14.18 2.40
N VAL A 136 15.34 13.72 3.63
CA VAL A 136 14.53 14.42 4.64
C VAL A 136 15.39 15.35 5.49
N PHE A 137 16.51 14.84 6.05
CA PHE A 137 17.34 15.59 6.99
C PHE A 137 18.12 16.71 6.32
N GLU A 138 18.62 16.49 5.11
CA GLU A 138 19.38 17.46 4.34
C GLU A 138 18.54 18.23 3.32
N ASN A 139 17.23 17.89 3.24
CA ASN A 139 16.33 18.42 2.21
C ASN A 139 16.88 18.21 0.78
N LYS A 140 17.58 17.10 0.57
CA LYS A 140 18.25 16.76 -0.69
C LYS A 140 17.21 16.38 -1.76
N LEU A 141 17.31 16.99 -2.92
CA LEU A 141 16.43 16.65 -4.04
C LEU A 141 16.98 15.45 -4.81
N PRO A 142 16.10 14.64 -5.46
CA PRO A 142 16.54 13.47 -6.21
C PRO A 142 17.38 13.89 -7.41
N GLN A 143 18.52 13.24 -7.58
CA GLN A 143 19.35 13.38 -8.76
C GLN A 143 18.94 12.36 -9.82
N LYS A 144 19.04 12.76 -11.09
CA LYS A 144 18.86 11.83 -12.21
C LYS A 144 20.09 10.92 -12.30
N THR A 145 19.95 9.68 -11.88
CA THR A 145 20.97 8.67 -11.92
C THR A 145 20.43 7.39 -12.54
N PHE A 146 21.31 6.42 -12.81
CA PHE A 146 20.87 5.10 -13.23
C PHE A 146 20.20 4.37 -12.06
N ILE A 147 18.95 3.97 -12.24
CA ILE A 147 18.09 3.39 -11.17
C ILE A 147 17.82 1.89 -11.34
N GLN A 148 18.16 1.31 -12.52
CA GLN A 148 17.86 -0.10 -12.77
C GLN A 148 18.80 -1.01 -11.98
N GLY A 149 18.26 -2.13 -11.47
CA GLY A 149 19.05 -3.07 -10.67
C GLY A 149 19.36 -2.60 -9.24
N LYS A 150 18.81 -1.46 -8.81
CA LYS A 150 18.94 -0.94 -7.45
C LYS A 150 17.73 -1.32 -6.59
N GLU A 151 17.85 -1.16 -5.27
CA GLU A 151 16.76 -1.41 -4.34
C GLU A 151 15.63 -0.38 -4.53
N PRO A 152 14.41 -0.83 -4.92
CA PRO A 152 13.32 0.08 -5.19
C PRO A 152 12.76 0.71 -3.91
N MET A 153 12.46 2.01 -3.99
CA MET A 153 11.81 2.77 -2.93
C MET A 153 10.71 3.64 -3.53
N GLY A 154 9.48 3.44 -3.10
CA GLY A 154 8.38 4.36 -3.40
C GLY A 154 8.42 5.54 -2.45
N ALA A 155 9.49 6.36 -2.51
CA ALA A 155 9.57 7.56 -1.71
C ALA A 155 9.17 8.79 -2.53
N MET A 156 8.38 9.67 -1.90
CA MET A 156 7.73 10.80 -2.56
C MET A 156 7.70 12.01 -1.63
N ARG A 157 8.08 13.18 -2.14
CA ARG A 157 8.04 14.45 -1.44
C ARG A 157 6.92 15.32 -1.99
N PHE A 158 6.07 15.81 -1.10
CA PHE A 158 5.02 16.77 -1.44
C PHE A 158 5.46 18.22 -1.21
N GLY A 159 4.65 19.14 -1.66
CA GLY A 159 4.88 20.57 -1.44
C GLY A 159 4.83 20.92 0.06
N LYS A 160 5.63 21.95 0.43
CA LYS A 160 5.56 22.52 1.78
C LYS A 160 4.15 23.00 2.09
N ILE A 161 3.64 22.66 3.26
CA ILE A 161 2.34 23.11 3.73
C ILE A 161 2.46 23.82 5.07
N THR A 162 1.46 24.65 5.37
CA THR A 162 1.31 25.31 6.67
C THR A 162 -0.09 25.03 7.20
N LEU A 163 -0.17 24.39 8.37
CA LEU A 163 -1.42 24.09 9.02
C LEU A 163 -1.65 25.06 10.20
N PRO A 164 -2.72 25.85 10.17
CA PRO A 164 -3.21 26.56 11.36
C PRO A 164 -3.58 25.59 12.49
N PRO A 165 -3.76 26.07 13.74
CA PRO A 165 -4.28 25.27 14.83
C PRO A 165 -5.58 24.56 14.45
N GLY A 166 -5.70 23.28 14.77
CA GLY A 166 -6.86 22.43 14.44
C GLY A 166 -6.99 22.02 12.97
N ALA A 167 -6.24 22.62 12.04
CA ALA A 167 -6.32 22.27 10.64
C ALA A 167 -5.65 20.90 10.34
N GLN A 168 -6.12 20.27 9.27
CA GLN A 168 -5.61 18.96 8.84
C GLN A 168 -5.32 18.92 7.34
N THR A 169 -4.45 18.00 6.96
CA THR A 169 -4.18 17.61 5.58
C THR A 169 -4.27 16.11 5.43
N THR A 170 -4.58 15.64 4.22
CA THR A 170 -4.74 14.21 3.95
C THR A 170 -3.96 13.80 2.72
N TYR A 171 -3.33 12.63 2.81
CA TYR A 171 -2.63 11.97 1.72
C TYR A 171 -3.22 10.58 1.52
N ILE A 172 -3.33 10.19 0.26
CA ILE A 172 -3.78 8.86 -0.13
C ILE A 172 -2.61 8.14 -0.78
N ILE A 173 -2.28 6.96 -0.27
CA ILE A 173 -1.26 6.08 -0.81
C ILE A 173 -1.98 4.85 -1.35
N VAL A 174 -1.65 4.48 -2.58
CA VAL A 174 -2.16 3.30 -3.28
C VAL A 174 -0.98 2.42 -3.61
N MET A 175 -0.90 1.24 -3.02
CA MET A 175 0.13 0.26 -3.36
C MET A 175 -0.52 -1.06 -3.76
N GLY A 176 0.17 -1.81 -4.62
CA GLY A 176 -0.39 -3.08 -5.07
C GLY A 176 0.44 -3.77 -6.14
N ILE A 177 -0.21 -4.77 -6.72
CA ILE A 177 0.37 -5.59 -7.77
C ILE A 177 -0.56 -5.68 -8.98
N SER A 178 -0.01 -5.84 -10.17
CA SER A 178 -0.76 -6.05 -11.40
C SER A 178 -0.04 -7.03 -12.32
N GLN A 179 -0.80 -7.83 -13.07
CA GLN A 179 -0.26 -8.68 -14.14
C GLN A 179 -0.14 -7.93 -15.48
N LYS A 180 -0.71 -6.73 -15.56
CA LYS A 180 -0.63 -5.85 -16.72
C LYS A 180 -0.01 -4.53 -16.29
N ASP A 181 0.59 -3.82 -17.23
CA ASP A 181 1.14 -2.49 -16.94
C ASP A 181 -0.03 -1.53 -16.58
N SER A 182 -0.25 -1.35 -15.28
CA SER A 182 -1.31 -0.50 -14.76
C SER A 182 -0.89 0.96 -14.86
N ASN A 183 -1.81 1.83 -15.28
CA ASN A 183 -1.60 3.27 -15.29
C ASN A 183 -1.84 3.83 -13.88
N LEU A 184 -0.81 4.37 -13.22
CA LEU A 184 -0.92 4.96 -11.88
C LEU A 184 -1.92 6.13 -11.83
N SER A 185 -2.03 6.91 -12.90
CA SER A 185 -3.02 7.99 -12.99
C SER A 185 -4.45 7.47 -12.91
N SER A 186 -4.73 6.31 -13.52
CA SER A 186 -6.05 5.66 -13.45
C SER A 186 -6.38 5.22 -12.02
N LEU A 187 -5.40 4.67 -11.30
CA LEU A 187 -5.56 4.29 -9.89
C LEU A 187 -5.82 5.51 -8.99
N ILE A 188 -5.07 6.59 -9.20
CA ILE A 188 -5.29 7.84 -8.46
C ILE A 188 -6.66 8.45 -8.80
N ASN A 189 -7.07 8.44 -10.06
CA ASN A 189 -8.42 8.87 -10.43
C ASN A 189 -9.50 8.05 -9.73
N LYS A 190 -9.27 6.76 -9.50
CA LYS A 190 -10.21 5.87 -8.82
C LYS A 190 -10.21 6.04 -7.31
N PHE A 191 -9.05 6.16 -6.66
CA PHE A 191 -8.90 6.09 -5.21
C PHE A 191 -8.38 7.38 -4.56
N GLY A 192 -7.86 8.34 -5.31
CA GLY A 192 -7.08 9.49 -4.83
C GLY A 192 -7.88 10.62 -4.15
N LYS A 193 -9.06 10.33 -3.58
CA LYS A 193 -9.84 11.29 -2.79
C LYS A 193 -10.37 10.62 -1.53
N SER A 194 -10.32 11.31 -0.38
CA SER A 194 -10.82 10.78 0.89
C SER A 194 -12.27 10.30 0.81
N THR A 195 -13.13 11.03 0.10
CA THR A 195 -14.52 10.63 -0.09
C THR A 195 -14.65 9.27 -0.78
N LYS A 196 -13.80 9.01 -1.79
CA LYS A 196 -13.78 7.72 -2.49
C LYS A 196 -13.22 6.62 -1.59
N VAL A 197 -12.12 6.88 -0.87
CA VAL A 197 -11.53 5.94 0.10
C VAL A 197 -12.56 5.54 1.14
N ASN A 198 -13.30 6.49 1.70
CA ASN A 198 -14.35 6.22 2.70
C ASN A 198 -15.47 5.34 2.13
N VAL A 199 -15.92 5.60 0.90
CA VAL A 199 -16.93 4.75 0.23
C VAL A 199 -16.43 3.30 0.06
N TYR A 200 -15.18 3.13 -0.35
CA TYR A 200 -14.59 1.78 -0.48
C TYR A 200 -14.41 1.12 0.89
N PHE A 201 -14.06 1.87 1.91
CA PHE A 201 -13.93 1.37 3.27
C PHE A 201 -15.26 0.85 3.81
N GLU A 202 -16.33 1.64 3.74
CA GLU A 202 -17.67 1.24 4.16
C GLU A 202 -18.18 0.01 3.40
N LYS A 203 -17.98 -0.04 2.08
CA LYS A 203 -18.30 -1.23 1.28
C LYS A 203 -17.52 -2.47 1.76
N THR A 204 -16.25 -2.30 2.11
CA THR A 204 -15.40 -3.39 2.60
C THR A 204 -15.89 -3.89 3.96
N ILE A 205 -16.20 -2.99 4.88
CA ILE A 205 -16.78 -3.35 6.19
C ILE A 205 -18.10 -4.09 6.01
N SER A 206 -19.02 -3.51 5.25
CA SER A 206 -20.35 -4.09 5.01
C SER A 206 -20.26 -5.49 4.38
N PHE A 207 -19.34 -5.68 3.44
CA PHE A 207 -19.09 -6.99 2.83
C PHE A 207 -18.65 -8.01 3.90
N TRP A 208 -17.62 -7.70 4.69
CA TRP A 208 -17.12 -8.64 5.69
C TRP A 208 -18.09 -8.89 6.82
N GLN A 209 -18.85 -7.88 7.24
CA GLN A 209 -19.95 -8.06 8.20
C GLN A 209 -21.02 -9.02 7.68
N LYS A 210 -21.38 -8.90 6.37
CA LYS A 210 -22.31 -9.83 5.73
C LYS A 210 -21.74 -11.25 5.69
N GLN A 211 -20.44 -11.41 5.34
CA GLN A 211 -19.81 -12.73 5.34
C GLN A 211 -19.77 -13.36 6.74
N ALA A 212 -19.47 -12.55 7.77
CA ALA A 212 -19.43 -13.03 9.15
C ALA A 212 -20.79 -13.49 9.67
N LYS A 213 -21.89 -12.96 9.09
CA LYS A 213 -23.27 -13.32 9.46
C LYS A 213 -23.89 -14.45 8.62
N LEU A 214 -23.12 -15.09 7.73
CA LEU A 214 -23.64 -16.22 6.93
C LEU A 214 -24.06 -17.41 7.81
N LEU A 215 -23.39 -17.60 8.96
CA LEU A 215 -23.86 -18.46 10.03
C LEU A 215 -24.17 -17.57 11.24
N ASP A 216 -25.43 -17.29 11.44
CA ASP A 216 -25.89 -16.53 12.60
C ASP A 216 -26.39 -17.51 13.67
N ILE A 217 -25.48 -17.84 14.59
CA ILE A 217 -25.76 -18.73 15.73
C ILE A 217 -25.76 -17.85 16.97
N SER A 218 -26.80 -17.99 17.78
CA SER A 218 -26.88 -17.39 19.10
C SER A 218 -26.94 -18.50 20.15
N SER A 219 -25.83 -18.73 20.84
CA SER A 219 -25.70 -19.70 21.92
C SER A 219 -26.02 -19.13 23.31
N GLY A 220 -26.25 -17.80 23.38
CA GLY A 220 -26.33 -17.05 24.63
C GLY A 220 -24.97 -16.67 25.21
N ASN A 221 -23.87 -17.00 24.53
CA ASN A 221 -22.52 -16.60 24.90
C ASN A 221 -21.86 -15.82 23.75
N ASP A 222 -21.78 -14.50 23.89
CA ASP A 222 -21.26 -13.59 22.86
C ASP A 222 -19.81 -13.91 22.44
N HIS A 223 -18.96 -14.38 23.37
CA HIS A 223 -17.57 -14.76 23.06
C HIS A 223 -17.52 -15.98 22.14
N PHE A 224 -18.34 -16.99 22.43
CA PHE A 224 -18.43 -18.20 21.62
C PHE A 224 -19.05 -17.88 20.24
N ASP A 225 -20.09 -17.08 20.18
CA ASP A 225 -20.75 -16.67 18.94
C ASP A 225 -19.80 -15.87 18.04
N ASN A 226 -19.00 -14.96 18.61
CA ASN A 226 -17.99 -14.19 17.88
C ASN A 226 -16.83 -15.09 17.40
N TRP A 227 -16.42 -16.07 18.22
CA TRP A 227 -15.42 -17.06 17.81
C TRP A 227 -15.93 -17.93 16.66
N LEU A 228 -17.17 -18.42 16.69
CA LEU A 228 -17.79 -19.18 15.59
C LEU A 228 -17.85 -18.35 14.30
N ARG A 229 -18.26 -17.08 14.35
CA ARG A 229 -18.25 -16.18 13.19
C ARG A 229 -16.86 -16.06 12.57
N TRP A 230 -15.83 -15.92 13.40
CA TRP A 230 -14.43 -15.87 12.95
C TRP A 230 -13.98 -17.18 12.31
N VAL A 231 -14.20 -18.32 12.98
CA VAL A 231 -13.80 -19.63 12.47
C VAL A 231 -14.49 -19.96 11.13
N ASN A 232 -15.74 -19.56 10.98
CA ASN A 232 -16.50 -19.78 9.74
C ASN A 232 -15.93 -19.05 8.52
N ILE A 233 -15.29 -17.90 8.70
CA ILE A 233 -14.65 -17.15 7.60
C ILE A 233 -13.31 -17.77 7.21
N GLN A 234 -12.59 -18.40 8.13
CA GLN A 234 -11.24 -18.91 7.90
C GLN A 234 -11.12 -19.90 6.72
N PRO A 235 -11.99 -20.91 6.55
CA PRO A 235 -11.91 -21.82 5.41
C PRO A 235 -11.98 -21.10 4.06
N VAL A 236 -12.81 -20.06 3.94
CA VAL A 236 -12.95 -19.27 2.72
C VAL A 236 -11.66 -18.53 2.43
N LEU A 237 -11.05 -17.90 3.44
CA LEU A 237 -9.78 -17.19 3.31
C LEU A 237 -8.65 -18.16 2.91
N PHE A 238 -8.54 -19.30 3.60
CA PHE A 238 -7.48 -20.29 3.33
C PHE A 238 -7.66 -21.02 2.01
N THR A 239 -8.88 -21.34 1.61
CA THR A 239 -9.16 -21.98 0.33
C THR A 239 -8.85 -21.02 -0.82
N GLY A 240 -9.26 -19.77 -0.72
CA GLY A 240 -8.91 -18.73 -1.67
C GLY A 240 -7.38 -18.57 -1.83
N PHE A 241 -6.64 -18.58 -0.72
CA PHE A 241 -5.18 -18.46 -0.73
C PHE A 241 -4.50 -19.71 -1.34
N ARG A 242 -4.92 -20.91 -1.00
CA ARG A 242 -4.37 -22.16 -1.58
C ARG A 242 -4.65 -22.30 -3.08
N LEU A 243 -5.83 -21.94 -3.53
CA LEU A 243 -6.20 -21.96 -4.94
C LEU A 243 -5.44 -20.91 -5.73
N TRP A 244 -5.21 -19.74 -5.14
CA TRP A 244 -4.38 -18.69 -5.74
C TRP A 244 -2.93 -19.17 -5.92
N LYS A 245 -2.35 -19.86 -4.93
CA LYS A 245 -0.98 -20.39 -5.02
C LYS A 245 -0.84 -21.51 -6.06
N ARG A 246 -1.86 -22.41 -6.19
CA ARG A 246 -1.79 -23.59 -7.07
C ARG A 246 -2.24 -23.31 -8.52
N ARG A 247 -3.18 -22.42 -8.74
CA ARG A 247 -3.75 -22.09 -10.07
C ARG A 247 -4.23 -20.64 -10.10
N PRO A 248 -3.36 -19.69 -10.46
CA PRO A 248 -3.72 -18.26 -10.50
C PRO A 248 -4.94 -17.92 -11.37
N GLY A 249 -5.21 -18.73 -12.42
CA GLY A 249 -6.39 -18.62 -13.27
C GLY A 249 -7.69 -19.05 -12.56
N LEU A 250 -7.63 -20.14 -11.78
CA LEU A 250 -8.78 -20.68 -11.05
C LEU A 250 -9.16 -19.79 -9.85
N ALA A 251 -8.17 -19.13 -9.22
CA ALA A 251 -8.41 -18.20 -8.13
C ALA A 251 -9.14 -16.94 -8.61
N ARG A 252 -8.89 -16.48 -9.84
CA ARG A 252 -9.66 -15.42 -10.48
C ARG A 252 -11.11 -15.87 -10.78
N SER A 253 -11.29 -17.10 -11.24
CA SER A 253 -12.62 -17.69 -11.45
C SER A 253 -13.36 -17.91 -10.14
N LEU A 254 -12.67 -18.31 -9.07
CA LEU A 254 -13.28 -18.51 -7.75
C LEU A 254 -13.52 -17.20 -7.01
N ALA A 255 -12.67 -16.21 -7.13
CA ALA A 255 -12.96 -14.84 -6.67
C ALA A 255 -14.13 -14.23 -7.46
N GLY A 256 -14.22 -14.53 -8.75
CA GLY A 256 -15.37 -14.19 -9.61
C GLY A 256 -16.62 -15.00 -9.25
N LEU A 257 -16.50 -16.32 -8.98
CA LEU A 257 -17.57 -17.21 -8.54
C LEU A 257 -18.02 -16.89 -7.11
N LEU A 258 -17.10 -16.65 -6.18
CA LEU A 258 -17.45 -16.17 -4.83
C LEU A 258 -18.12 -14.78 -4.93
N GLY A 259 -17.65 -13.89 -5.80
CA GLY A 259 -18.32 -12.64 -6.11
C GLY A 259 -19.67 -12.79 -6.84
N ALA A 260 -19.92 -13.90 -7.56
CA ALA A 260 -21.18 -14.21 -8.23
C ALA A 260 -22.15 -15.04 -7.38
N TYR A 261 -21.63 -15.92 -6.52
CA TYR A 261 -22.45 -16.67 -5.53
C TYR A 261 -22.92 -15.80 -4.36
N PHE A 262 -22.28 -14.66 -4.16
CA PHE A 262 -22.61 -13.68 -3.13
C PHE A 262 -23.28 -12.43 -3.73
N LYS A 263 -23.80 -12.52 -4.94
CA LYS A 263 -24.84 -11.62 -5.45
C LYS A 263 -26.20 -12.17 -5.06
#